data_584662108b9e6c53b9aeebc0d19ec109
#
_entry.id   584662108b9e6c53b9aeebc0d19ec109
#
_cell.length_a   1.000
_cell.length_b   1.000
_cell.length_c   1.000
_cell.angle_alpha   90.00
_cell.angle_beta   90.00
_cell.angle_gamma   90.00
#
_symmetry.space_group_name_H-M   'P 1'
#
loop_
_entity.id
_entity.type
_entity.pdbx_description
1 polymer ?
#
loop_
_entity_poly.entity_id
_entity_poly.type
_entity_poly.pdbx_seq_one_letter_code
_entity_poly.pdbx_strand_id
1 'polypeptide(L)'
;MMKKNLFFLFALFFTHTISQAQTGKIKHVVMVGFDGLGAYAIPKADMPNLKQLMQNGSHSLHVRTVLPSSSAVNWASMLMGAGPTMHGYTEWGSQTPEIPSIATTKNGLFPSIFNAVATKNPKATFAVIHSWPGIGYLIDKNVVQQVYNMEDNDEKALHKAIEIIKNDKPTLTFVHFDEPDGVGHNIGHNTPEYYAELKNVDHKIGQLVQAVKDAGIEKETIFVVTADHGGVDKGHGGKSLAEVEIPFVMTGPGVPKGNQIDQPMMVYDIGPTLTWLLGAAQEDVWRGKPIKAFQK
;
A
#
# COMPACT_ATOMS: atom_id res chain seq x y z
N MET A 1 23.01 -70.62 -8.12
CA MET A 1 21.82 -69.85 -8.52
C MET A 1 21.73 -68.62 -7.64
N MET A 2 22.20 -67.43 -8.08
CA MET A 2 22.11 -66.16 -7.34
C MET A 2 20.93 -65.37 -7.88
N LYS A 3 19.93 -65.09 -7.00
CA LYS A 3 18.82 -64.23 -7.33
C LYS A 3 19.26 -62.76 -7.17
N LYS A 4 19.29 -62.00 -8.26
CA LYS A 4 19.49 -60.57 -8.23
C LYS A 4 18.15 -59.87 -7.88
N ASN A 5 18.10 -59.22 -6.70
CA ASN A 5 17.00 -58.33 -6.32
C ASN A 5 17.25 -56.97 -6.97
N LEU A 6 16.34 -56.58 -7.86
CA LEU A 6 16.30 -55.27 -8.50
C LEU A 6 15.46 -54.31 -7.64
N PHE A 7 16.10 -53.39 -6.93
CA PHE A 7 15.41 -52.32 -6.22
C PHE A 7 15.05 -51.22 -7.20
N PHE A 8 13.75 -51.05 -7.45
CA PHE A 8 13.23 -49.89 -8.16
C PHE A 8 13.12 -48.70 -7.20
N LEU A 9 13.99 -47.70 -7.37
CA LEU A 9 13.92 -46.44 -6.66
C LEU A 9 12.86 -45.54 -7.37
N PHE A 10 11.68 -45.43 -6.76
CA PHE A 10 10.65 -44.45 -7.22
C PHE A 10 11.05 -43.10 -6.71
N ALA A 11 11.64 -42.26 -7.57
CA ALA A 11 11.85 -40.83 -7.31
C ALA A 11 10.50 -40.09 -7.46
N LEU A 12 9.90 -39.76 -6.33
CA LEU A 12 8.76 -38.85 -6.26
C LEU A 12 9.25 -37.44 -6.61
N PHE A 13 9.06 -37.00 -7.86
CA PHE A 13 9.14 -35.60 -8.23
C PHE A 13 7.92 -34.87 -7.66
N PHE A 14 8.07 -34.21 -6.51
CA PHE A 14 7.14 -33.19 -6.07
C PHE A 14 7.31 -31.97 -6.96
N THR A 15 6.53 -31.91 -8.04
CA THR A 15 6.34 -30.69 -8.79
C THR A 15 5.55 -29.72 -7.91
N HIS A 16 6.23 -28.72 -7.37
CA HIS A 16 5.58 -27.56 -6.78
C HIS A 16 4.88 -26.81 -7.92
N THR A 17 3.62 -27.14 -8.17
CA THR A 17 2.75 -26.32 -8.97
C THR A 17 2.47 -25.06 -8.17
N ILE A 18 3.28 -23.99 -8.43
CA ILE A 18 2.96 -22.65 -7.95
C ILE A 18 1.59 -22.31 -8.54
N SER A 19 0.61 -22.17 -7.67
CA SER A 19 -0.75 -21.80 -8.05
C SER A 19 -0.76 -20.39 -8.65
N GLN A 20 -0.50 -20.27 -9.94
CA GLN A 20 -0.73 -19.04 -10.74
C GLN A 20 -2.22 -18.81 -11.03
N ALA A 21 -3.12 -19.63 -10.52
CA ALA A 21 -4.53 -19.62 -10.91
C ALA A 21 -5.34 -18.40 -10.39
N GLN A 22 -4.80 -17.60 -9.47
CA GLN A 22 -5.51 -16.48 -8.89
C GLN A 22 -5.14 -15.10 -9.44
N THR A 23 -3.92 -14.93 -9.94
CA THR A 23 -3.42 -13.64 -10.45
C THR A 23 -4.09 -13.19 -11.75
N GLY A 24 -4.63 -14.09 -12.55
CA GLY A 24 -5.30 -13.74 -13.82
C GLY A 24 -6.63 -12.98 -13.70
N LYS A 25 -7.17 -12.85 -12.47
CA LYS A 25 -8.43 -12.12 -12.22
C LYS A 25 -8.22 -10.68 -11.78
N ILE A 26 -7.05 -10.33 -11.25
CA ILE A 26 -6.77 -8.99 -10.74
C ILE A 26 -6.25 -8.14 -11.88
N LYS A 27 -7.00 -7.10 -12.22
CA LYS A 27 -6.64 -6.12 -13.27
C LYS A 27 -6.34 -4.75 -12.69
N HIS A 28 -6.91 -4.45 -11.53
CA HIS A 28 -6.86 -3.16 -10.89
C HIS A 28 -6.43 -3.27 -9.43
N VAL A 29 -5.63 -2.32 -8.98
CA VAL A 29 -5.34 -2.07 -7.58
C VAL A 29 -5.69 -0.62 -7.28
N VAL A 30 -6.49 -0.40 -6.26
CA VAL A 30 -6.75 0.93 -5.69
C VAL A 30 -6.16 0.92 -4.28
N MET A 31 -5.05 1.62 -4.09
CA MET A 31 -4.40 1.84 -2.80
C MET A 31 -4.73 3.23 -2.30
N VAL A 32 -5.33 3.29 -1.11
CA VAL A 32 -5.71 4.52 -0.43
C VAL A 32 -4.87 4.65 0.82
N GLY A 33 -4.12 5.73 0.92
CA GLY A 33 -3.29 6.08 2.05
C GLY A 33 -3.83 7.32 2.77
N PHE A 34 -3.91 7.24 4.10
CA PHE A 34 -4.28 8.33 4.98
C PHE A 34 -3.08 8.68 5.84
N ASP A 35 -2.57 9.91 5.72
CA ASP A 35 -1.43 10.38 6.49
C ASP A 35 -1.77 10.42 7.98
N GLY A 36 -0.87 9.95 8.83
CA GLY A 36 -1.05 9.99 10.28
C GLY A 36 -2.13 9.07 10.87
N LEU A 37 -2.71 8.12 10.10
CA LEU A 37 -3.73 7.20 10.59
C LEU A 37 -3.11 6.08 11.44
N GLY A 38 -2.97 6.30 12.74
CA GLY A 38 -2.44 5.31 13.67
C GLY A 38 -3.37 4.11 13.88
N ALA A 39 -2.81 2.90 13.84
CA ALA A 39 -3.57 1.67 14.03
C ALA A 39 -4.29 1.60 15.39
N TYR A 40 -3.73 2.23 16.44
CA TYR A 40 -4.29 2.31 17.79
C TYR A 40 -5.70 2.90 17.83
N ALA A 41 -6.04 3.74 16.86
CA ALA A 41 -7.32 4.45 16.83
C ALA A 41 -8.46 3.59 16.27
N ILE A 42 -8.18 2.67 15.34
CA ILE A 42 -9.18 1.89 14.59
C ILE A 42 -10.18 1.15 15.50
N PRO A 43 -9.77 0.45 16.58
CA PRO A 43 -10.72 -0.26 17.42
C PRO A 43 -11.75 0.66 18.08
N LYS A 44 -11.37 1.91 18.41
CA LYS A 44 -12.18 2.89 19.12
C LYS A 44 -13.00 3.78 18.18
N ALA A 45 -12.52 3.98 16.95
CA ALA A 45 -13.11 4.92 16.01
C ALA A 45 -14.46 4.42 15.46
N ASP A 46 -15.32 5.37 15.12
CA ASP A 46 -16.56 5.14 14.39
C ASP A 46 -16.24 5.11 12.88
N MET A 47 -15.77 3.94 12.40
CA MET A 47 -15.33 3.69 11.04
C MET A 47 -16.02 2.45 10.47
N PRO A 48 -17.34 2.50 10.20
CA PRO A 48 -18.10 1.34 9.75
C PRO A 48 -17.65 0.82 8.37
N ASN A 49 -17.28 1.69 7.43
CA ASN A 49 -16.81 1.27 6.09
C ASN A 49 -15.49 0.51 6.18
N LEU A 50 -14.51 1.02 6.95
CA LEU A 50 -13.23 0.35 7.17
C LEU A 50 -13.42 -0.99 7.88
N LYS A 51 -14.26 -1.02 8.94
CA LYS A 51 -14.57 -2.25 9.67
C LYS A 51 -15.27 -3.28 8.77
N GLN A 52 -16.12 -2.85 7.85
CA GLN A 52 -16.72 -3.73 6.86
C GLN A 52 -15.66 -4.29 5.88
N LEU A 53 -14.70 -3.48 5.45
CA LEU A 53 -13.58 -3.97 4.64
C LEU A 53 -12.75 -5.01 5.39
N MET A 54 -12.45 -4.79 6.69
CA MET A 54 -11.76 -5.76 7.54
C MET A 54 -12.52 -7.09 7.63
N GLN A 55 -13.83 -7.06 7.77
CA GLN A 55 -14.69 -8.26 7.80
C GLN A 55 -14.76 -8.99 6.45
N ASN A 56 -14.72 -8.25 5.35
CA ASN A 56 -14.80 -8.79 3.99
C ASN A 56 -13.45 -9.08 3.34
N GLY A 57 -12.36 -8.86 4.06
CA GLY A 57 -11.00 -9.01 3.57
C GLY A 57 -10.02 -9.49 4.63
N SER A 58 -8.77 -9.19 4.41
CA SER A 58 -7.68 -9.48 5.34
C SER A 58 -7.08 -8.17 5.87
N HIS A 59 -6.67 -8.16 7.15
CA HIS A 59 -6.16 -6.96 7.78
C HIS A 59 -5.08 -7.24 8.82
N SER A 60 -4.23 -6.25 9.06
CA SER A 60 -3.34 -6.15 10.21
C SER A 60 -3.40 -4.73 10.79
N LEU A 61 -3.39 -4.62 12.10
CA LEU A 61 -3.22 -3.36 12.83
C LEU A 61 -1.82 -3.23 13.45
N HIS A 62 -0.88 -4.07 13.01
CA HIS A 62 0.48 -4.17 13.53
C HIS A 62 1.55 -4.09 12.44
N VAL A 63 1.23 -3.43 11.32
CA VAL A 63 2.26 -3.16 10.31
C VAL A 63 3.20 -2.10 10.86
N ARG A 64 4.51 -2.36 10.81
CA ARG A 64 5.52 -1.44 11.34
C ARG A 64 6.05 -0.54 10.25
N THR A 65 6.11 0.74 10.56
CA THR A 65 6.81 1.74 9.75
C THR A 65 8.31 1.62 9.91
N VAL A 66 9.07 2.32 9.08
CA VAL A 66 10.50 2.55 9.31
C VAL A 66 10.71 3.81 10.14
N LEU A 67 11.91 4.00 10.67
CA LEU A 67 12.28 5.21 11.38
C LEU A 67 13.10 6.15 10.48
N PRO A 68 12.88 7.47 10.61
CA PRO A 68 11.83 8.11 11.41
C PRO A 68 10.43 7.77 10.91
N SER A 69 9.44 7.68 11.83
CA SER A 69 8.03 7.45 11.49
C SER A 69 7.40 8.72 10.93
N SER A 70 7.77 9.06 9.71
CA SER A 70 7.39 10.33 9.06
C SER A 70 7.08 10.15 7.57
N SER A 71 6.39 11.13 7.01
CA SER A 71 5.63 11.02 5.75
C SER A 71 6.48 10.61 4.55
N ALA A 72 7.38 11.44 4.03
CA ALA A 72 8.13 11.07 2.81
C ALA A 72 8.93 9.78 2.99
N VAL A 73 9.48 9.52 4.19
CA VAL A 73 10.27 8.33 4.51
C VAL A 73 9.43 7.04 4.36
N ASN A 74 8.22 7.04 4.90
CA ASN A 74 7.38 5.85 4.91
C ASN A 74 6.58 5.69 3.62
N TRP A 75 6.12 6.77 2.99
CA TRP A 75 5.54 6.70 1.65
C TRP A 75 6.56 6.21 0.62
N ALA A 76 7.82 6.71 0.67
CA ALA A 76 8.90 6.19 -0.18
C ALA A 76 9.15 4.70 0.11
N SER A 77 9.28 4.31 1.38
CA SER A 77 9.50 2.91 1.75
C SER A 77 8.39 2.00 1.24
N MET A 78 7.13 2.41 1.34
CA MET A 78 5.97 1.67 0.84
C MET A 78 5.99 1.51 -0.67
N LEU A 79 6.19 2.60 -1.40
CA LEU A 79 6.18 2.60 -2.87
C LEU A 79 7.41 1.95 -3.49
N MET A 80 8.54 1.96 -2.77
CA MET A 80 9.85 1.51 -3.26
C MET A 80 10.30 0.18 -2.64
N GLY A 81 9.49 -0.46 -1.80
CA GLY A 81 9.76 -1.79 -1.25
C GLY A 81 11.06 -1.92 -0.45
N ALA A 82 11.60 -0.83 0.09
CA ALA A 82 12.89 -0.78 0.78
C ALA A 82 12.89 0.30 1.86
N GLY A 83 13.85 0.25 2.78
CA GLY A 83 13.98 1.25 3.85
C GLY A 83 14.80 2.48 3.42
N PRO A 84 14.80 3.55 4.27
CA PRO A 84 15.38 4.86 3.95
C PRO A 84 16.87 4.82 3.61
N THR A 85 17.66 3.96 4.24
CA THR A 85 19.07 3.79 3.92
C THR A 85 19.34 3.23 2.52
N MET A 86 18.31 2.74 1.83
CA MET A 86 18.41 2.19 0.49
C MET A 86 17.89 3.16 -0.57
N HIS A 87 16.68 3.71 -0.37
CA HIS A 87 16.10 4.65 -1.32
C HIS A 87 16.56 6.10 -1.10
N GLY A 88 17.11 6.41 0.08
CA GLY A 88 17.78 7.68 0.37
C GLY A 88 16.89 8.79 0.91
N TYR A 89 15.58 8.65 0.93
CA TYR A 89 14.66 9.62 1.53
C TYR A 89 14.61 9.41 3.04
N THR A 90 15.11 10.40 3.81
CA THR A 90 15.36 10.24 5.26
C THR A 90 14.65 11.28 6.12
N GLU A 91 14.07 12.32 5.50
CA GLU A 91 13.41 13.43 6.18
C GLU A 91 11.90 13.45 5.86
N TRP A 92 11.10 14.05 6.74
CA TRP A 92 9.64 14.11 6.60
C TRP A 92 9.18 14.76 5.28
N GLY A 93 9.89 15.76 4.80
CA GLY A 93 9.57 16.53 3.60
C GLY A 93 10.57 16.35 2.48
N SER A 94 11.26 15.21 2.41
CA SER A 94 12.26 14.92 1.36
C SER A 94 11.70 15.15 -0.04
N GLN A 95 12.37 16.03 -0.79
CA GLN A 95 12.07 16.28 -2.21
C GLN A 95 13.03 15.53 -3.14
N THR A 96 14.20 15.22 -2.63
CA THR A 96 15.24 14.41 -3.26
C THR A 96 15.88 13.53 -2.17
N PRO A 97 16.50 12.41 -2.53
CA PRO A 97 17.22 11.60 -1.55
C PRO A 97 18.33 12.40 -0.85
N GLU A 98 18.35 12.44 0.48
CA GLU A 98 19.40 13.07 1.29
C GLU A 98 20.68 12.27 1.25
N ILE A 99 20.58 10.96 1.12
CA ILE A 99 21.72 10.07 0.86
C ILE A 99 21.54 9.42 -0.52
N PRO A 100 22.62 9.18 -1.27
CA PRO A 100 22.50 8.55 -2.58
C PRO A 100 21.77 7.21 -2.50
N SER A 101 20.73 7.04 -3.32
CA SER A 101 20.04 5.75 -3.47
C SER A 101 21.03 4.68 -3.92
N ILE A 102 20.95 3.48 -3.36
CA ILE A 102 21.86 2.36 -3.74
C ILE A 102 21.65 1.85 -5.16
N ALA A 103 20.49 2.16 -5.75
CA ALA A 103 20.14 1.87 -7.14
C ALA A 103 19.16 2.92 -7.64
N THR A 104 19.21 3.21 -8.93
CA THR A 104 18.27 4.13 -9.58
C THR A 104 17.82 3.56 -10.92
N THR A 105 16.59 3.89 -11.31
CA THR A 105 16.11 3.71 -12.67
C THR A 105 16.85 4.66 -13.62
N LYS A 106 16.66 4.51 -14.91
CA LYS A 106 17.18 5.46 -15.93
C LYS A 106 16.70 6.90 -15.72
N ASN A 107 15.65 7.09 -14.93
CA ASN A 107 15.05 8.40 -14.64
C ASN A 107 15.58 9.00 -13.30
N GLY A 108 16.53 8.33 -12.63
CA GLY A 108 17.21 8.83 -11.43
C GLY A 108 16.53 8.55 -10.09
N LEU A 109 15.34 7.92 -10.09
CA LEU A 109 14.62 7.54 -8.87
C LEU A 109 14.88 6.07 -8.52
N PHE A 110 14.82 5.73 -7.24
CA PHE A 110 14.83 4.33 -6.79
C PHE A 110 13.65 3.57 -7.41
N PRO A 111 13.81 2.29 -7.82
CA PRO A 111 12.73 1.52 -8.46
C PRO A 111 11.49 1.39 -7.58
N SER A 112 10.33 1.75 -8.11
CA SER A 112 9.04 1.73 -7.41
C SER A 112 8.11 0.64 -7.95
N ILE A 113 6.98 0.45 -7.27
CA ILE A 113 5.90 -0.46 -7.71
C ILE A 113 5.43 -0.15 -9.15
N PHE A 114 5.43 1.12 -9.53
CA PHE A 114 5.04 1.54 -10.88
C PHE A 114 6.04 1.05 -11.93
N ASN A 115 7.35 1.14 -11.64
CA ASN A 115 8.40 0.63 -12.52
C ASN A 115 8.30 -0.89 -12.70
N ALA A 116 8.15 -1.64 -11.60
CA ALA A 116 8.02 -3.09 -11.64
C ALA A 116 6.80 -3.55 -12.45
N VAL A 117 5.63 -2.91 -12.23
CA VAL A 117 4.41 -3.23 -12.97
C VAL A 117 4.53 -2.83 -14.45
N ALA A 118 5.11 -1.66 -14.78
CA ALA A 118 5.33 -1.23 -16.16
C ALA A 118 6.29 -2.16 -16.92
N THR A 119 7.32 -2.67 -16.24
CA THR A 119 8.25 -3.66 -16.82
C THR A 119 7.52 -4.94 -17.21
N LYS A 120 6.62 -5.43 -16.36
CA LYS A 120 5.81 -6.62 -16.63
C LYS A 120 4.75 -6.38 -17.69
N ASN A 121 4.07 -5.24 -17.63
CA ASN A 121 3.00 -4.87 -18.54
C ASN A 121 3.21 -3.44 -19.07
N PRO A 122 3.85 -3.27 -20.24
CA PRO A 122 4.07 -1.94 -20.83
C PRO A 122 2.79 -1.18 -21.20
N LYS A 123 1.62 -1.85 -21.16
CA LYS A 123 0.30 -1.23 -21.38
C LYS A 123 -0.39 -0.85 -20.06
N ALA A 124 0.22 -1.13 -18.91
CA ALA A 124 -0.34 -0.73 -17.64
C ALA A 124 -0.49 0.79 -17.55
N THR A 125 -1.61 1.22 -16.99
CA THR A 125 -1.90 2.63 -16.75
C THR A 125 -1.88 2.91 -15.27
N PHE A 126 -1.38 4.09 -14.91
CA PHE A 126 -1.17 4.48 -13.52
C PHE A 126 -1.76 5.85 -13.25
N ALA A 127 -2.36 6.00 -12.07
CA ALA A 127 -2.78 7.28 -11.55
C ALA A 127 -2.32 7.46 -10.10
N VAL A 128 -1.80 8.63 -9.79
CA VAL A 128 -1.47 9.08 -8.43
C VAL A 128 -2.22 10.38 -8.18
N ILE A 129 -3.08 10.37 -7.19
CA ILE A 129 -3.83 11.54 -6.74
C ILE A 129 -3.39 11.81 -5.31
N HIS A 130 -2.85 12.97 -5.03
CA HIS A 130 -2.32 13.25 -3.71
C HIS A 130 -2.71 14.64 -3.22
N SER A 131 -3.08 14.70 -1.94
CA SER A 131 -3.36 15.94 -1.23
C SER A 131 -2.04 16.64 -0.95
N TRP A 132 -1.21 16.07 -0.07
CA TRP A 132 0.10 16.65 0.25
C TRP A 132 1.07 16.64 -0.95
N PRO A 133 1.68 17.81 -1.29
CA PRO A 133 2.59 17.92 -2.45
C PRO A 133 3.81 17.02 -2.40
N GLY A 134 4.26 16.61 -1.21
CA GLY A 134 5.46 15.79 -1.00
C GLY A 134 5.43 14.45 -1.72
N ILE A 135 4.26 13.83 -1.89
CA ILE A 135 4.11 12.59 -2.66
C ILE A 135 4.64 12.75 -4.10
N GLY A 136 4.42 13.91 -4.71
CA GLY A 136 4.83 14.16 -6.10
C GLY A 136 6.32 14.05 -6.37
N TYR A 137 7.17 14.16 -5.33
CA TYR A 137 8.63 13.98 -5.42
C TYR A 137 9.08 12.52 -5.38
N LEU A 138 8.20 11.62 -4.93
CA LEU A 138 8.45 10.18 -4.85
C LEU A 138 8.04 9.43 -6.14
N ILE A 139 7.39 10.12 -7.08
CA ILE A 139 6.75 9.53 -8.26
C ILE A 139 7.57 9.77 -9.51
N ASP A 140 7.92 8.69 -10.21
CA ASP A 140 8.51 8.75 -11.54
C ASP A 140 7.45 9.14 -12.58
N LYS A 141 7.38 10.43 -12.90
CA LYS A 141 6.43 11.01 -13.86
C LYS A 141 6.67 10.58 -15.31
N ASN A 142 7.80 9.90 -15.60
CA ASN A 142 8.02 9.29 -16.91
C ASN A 142 7.36 7.90 -17.01
N VAL A 143 6.95 7.33 -15.88
CA VAL A 143 6.28 6.02 -15.80
C VAL A 143 4.80 6.18 -15.45
N VAL A 144 4.47 7.08 -14.51
CA VAL A 144 3.09 7.36 -14.08
C VAL A 144 2.51 8.45 -14.96
N GLN A 145 1.52 8.10 -15.79
CA GLN A 145 0.93 9.00 -16.79
C GLN A 145 0.07 10.10 -16.17
N GLN A 146 -0.58 9.80 -15.05
CA GLN A 146 -1.54 10.70 -14.41
C GLN A 146 -1.09 10.98 -12.97
N VAL A 147 -0.55 12.16 -12.72
CA VAL A 147 -0.14 12.62 -11.38
C VAL A 147 -0.85 13.94 -11.08
N TYR A 148 -1.69 13.94 -10.06
CA TYR A 148 -2.51 15.07 -9.67
C TYR A 148 -2.19 15.51 -8.25
N ASN A 149 -1.59 16.70 -8.10
CA ASN A 149 -1.40 17.39 -6.83
C ASN A 149 -2.64 18.24 -6.52
N MET A 150 -3.28 17.99 -5.39
CA MET A 150 -4.50 18.68 -4.96
C MET A 150 -4.25 19.81 -3.95
N GLU A 151 -2.98 20.17 -3.70
CA GLU A 151 -2.57 21.34 -2.92
C GLU A 151 -3.20 21.34 -1.51
N ASP A 152 -2.97 20.26 -0.76
CA ASP A 152 -3.47 20.02 0.60
C ASP A 152 -5.01 20.04 0.71
N ASN A 153 -5.69 19.58 -0.35
CA ASN A 153 -7.14 19.55 -0.39
C ASN A 153 -7.68 18.12 -0.60
N ASP A 154 -8.03 17.47 0.50
CA ASP A 154 -8.56 16.10 0.51
C ASP A 154 -9.87 15.93 -0.27
N GLU A 155 -10.76 16.94 -0.26
CA GLU A 155 -12.03 16.86 -1.00
C GLU A 155 -11.79 16.89 -2.51
N LYS A 156 -10.87 17.73 -2.97
CA LYS A 156 -10.46 17.71 -4.39
C LYS A 156 -9.79 16.39 -4.75
N ALA A 157 -8.95 15.84 -3.86
CA ALA A 157 -8.30 14.55 -4.05
C ALA A 157 -9.34 13.42 -4.18
N LEU A 158 -10.35 13.40 -3.30
CA LEU A 158 -11.45 12.46 -3.32
C LEU A 158 -12.23 12.52 -4.64
N HIS A 159 -12.68 13.71 -5.03
CA HIS A 159 -13.44 13.89 -6.27
C HIS A 159 -12.64 13.45 -7.51
N LYS A 160 -11.35 13.83 -7.58
CA LYS A 160 -10.49 13.42 -8.68
C LYS A 160 -10.25 11.92 -8.69
N ALA A 161 -10.05 11.29 -7.54
CA ALA A 161 -9.89 9.83 -7.44
C ALA A 161 -11.13 9.08 -7.92
N ILE A 162 -12.34 9.54 -7.52
CA ILE A 162 -13.60 8.98 -7.99
C ILE A 162 -13.72 9.10 -9.51
N GLU A 163 -13.42 10.27 -10.09
CA GLU A 163 -13.43 10.50 -11.54
C GLU A 163 -12.52 9.52 -12.27
N ILE A 164 -11.26 9.40 -11.84
CA ILE A 164 -10.24 8.53 -12.45
C ILE A 164 -10.62 7.05 -12.33
N ILE A 165 -11.07 6.60 -11.16
CA ILE A 165 -11.50 5.20 -10.94
C ILE A 165 -12.67 4.84 -11.87
N LYS A 166 -13.64 5.74 -12.03
CA LYS A 166 -14.85 5.47 -12.83
C LYS A 166 -14.58 5.53 -14.33
N ASN A 167 -13.80 6.49 -14.79
CA ASN A 167 -13.65 6.77 -16.22
C ASN A 167 -12.45 6.05 -16.82
N ASP A 168 -11.28 6.08 -16.16
CA ASP A 168 -10.02 5.62 -16.73
C ASP A 168 -9.65 4.20 -16.28
N LYS A 169 -10.11 3.78 -15.10
CA LYS A 169 -9.90 2.42 -14.55
C LYS A 169 -8.43 1.99 -14.62
N PRO A 170 -7.49 2.71 -13.98
CA PRO A 170 -6.08 2.40 -14.10
C PRO A 170 -5.73 1.00 -13.56
N THR A 171 -4.62 0.45 -14.03
CA THR A 171 -4.05 -0.79 -13.48
C THR A 171 -3.66 -0.62 -12.01
N LEU A 172 -3.07 0.52 -11.65
CA LEU A 172 -2.74 0.87 -10.28
C LEU A 172 -3.07 2.34 -10.04
N THR A 173 -3.94 2.57 -9.06
CA THR A 173 -4.29 3.90 -8.55
C THR A 173 -3.75 4.03 -7.14
N PHE A 174 -2.98 5.07 -6.86
CA PHE A 174 -2.61 5.48 -5.51
C PHE A 174 -3.29 6.79 -5.17
N VAL A 175 -4.07 6.80 -4.10
CA VAL A 175 -4.75 7.99 -3.58
C VAL A 175 -4.17 8.30 -2.20
N HIS A 176 -3.68 9.51 -2.02
CA HIS A 176 -3.16 10.00 -0.75
C HIS A 176 -4.05 11.12 -0.22
N PHE A 177 -4.40 11.02 1.05
CA PHE A 177 -5.09 12.04 1.84
C PHE A 177 -4.19 12.51 2.98
N ASP A 178 -4.22 13.81 3.25
CA ASP A 178 -3.39 14.45 4.27
C ASP A 178 -3.98 14.29 5.69
N GLU A 179 -5.30 14.13 5.79
CA GLU A 179 -5.95 13.86 7.06
C GLU A 179 -5.93 12.34 7.40
N PRO A 180 -5.81 11.99 8.67
CA PRO A 180 -6.03 12.79 9.89
C PRO A 180 -4.77 13.47 10.47
N ASP A 181 -3.64 13.50 9.77
CA ASP A 181 -2.38 14.07 10.29
C ASP A 181 -2.48 15.58 10.56
N GLY A 182 -3.16 16.32 9.69
CA GLY A 182 -3.41 17.75 9.88
C GLY A 182 -4.12 18.05 11.21
N VAL A 183 -5.16 17.30 11.55
CA VAL A 183 -5.83 17.40 12.88
C VAL A 183 -4.88 16.95 13.98
N GLY A 184 -4.09 15.90 13.76
CA GLY A 184 -3.07 15.44 14.69
C GLY A 184 -2.09 16.53 15.08
N HIS A 185 -1.52 17.24 14.12
CA HIS A 185 -0.59 18.35 14.36
C HIS A 185 -1.25 19.59 14.98
N ASN A 186 -2.45 19.95 14.55
CA ASN A 186 -3.10 21.17 15.01
C ASN A 186 -3.71 21.01 16.42
N ILE A 187 -4.35 19.88 16.68
CA ILE A 187 -5.13 19.65 17.92
C ILE A 187 -4.49 18.55 18.77
N GLY A 188 -4.14 17.43 18.16
CA GLY A 188 -3.48 16.31 18.83
C GLY A 188 -4.03 14.96 18.36
N HIS A 189 -3.15 13.98 18.25
CA HIS A 189 -3.52 12.58 18.05
C HIS A 189 -4.27 12.03 19.28
N ASN A 190 -5.16 11.06 19.07
CA ASN A 190 -5.96 10.41 20.11
C ASN A 190 -6.89 11.37 20.89
N THR A 191 -7.22 12.54 20.32
CA THR A 191 -8.19 13.51 20.87
C THR A 191 -9.60 13.26 20.31
N PRO A 192 -10.66 13.81 20.94
CA PRO A 192 -12.01 13.73 20.38
C PRO A 192 -12.11 14.26 18.95
N GLU A 193 -11.37 15.34 18.64
CA GLU A 193 -11.32 15.96 17.30
C GLU A 193 -10.66 15.03 16.29
N TYR A 194 -9.57 14.35 16.66
CA TYR A 194 -8.94 13.33 15.83
C TYR A 194 -9.93 12.19 15.51
N TYR A 195 -10.68 11.72 16.50
CA TYR A 195 -11.71 10.70 16.27
C TYR A 195 -12.90 11.22 15.45
N ALA A 196 -13.21 12.51 15.52
CA ALA A 196 -14.23 13.12 14.67
C ALA A 196 -13.75 13.14 13.19
N GLU A 197 -12.46 13.44 12.96
CA GLU A 197 -11.88 13.38 11.60
C GLU A 197 -11.84 11.94 11.05
N LEU A 198 -11.64 10.92 11.90
CA LEU A 198 -11.70 9.54 11.45
C LEU A 198 -13.06 9.12 10.86
N LYS A 199 -14.15 9.80 11.20
CA LYS A 199 -15.45 9.60 10.53
C LYS A 199 -15.44 10.14 9.09
N ASN A 200 -14.75 11.28 8.86
CA ASN A 200 -14.57 11.83 7.51
C ASN A 200 -13.66 10.93 6.67
N VAL A 201 -12.59 10.43 7.27
CA VAL A 201 -11.71 9.40 6.66
C VAL A 201 -12.53 8.17 6.23
N ASP A 202 -13.38 7.65 7.13
CA ASP A 202 -14.24 6.49 6.83
C ASP A 202 -15.26 6.78 5.72
N HIS A 203 -15.80 7.99 5.69
CA HIS A 203 -16.70 8.43 4.62
C HIS A 203 -15.99 8.43 3.25
N LYS A 204 -14.76 8.96 3.19
CA LYS A 204 -13.93 8.94 1.97
C LYS A 204 -13.67 7.49 1.51
N ILE A 205 -13.37 6.57 2.42
CA ILE A 205 -13.23 5.13 2.12
C ILE A 205 -14.50 4.59 1.47
N GLY A 206 -15.67 4.86 2.08
CA GLY A 206 -16.97 4.40 1.56
C GLY A 206 -17.24 4.90 0.14
N GLN A 207 -16.95 6.17 -0.14
CA GLN A 207 -17.14 6.75 -1.48
C GLN A 207 -16.20 6.14 -2.52
N LEU A 208 -14.93 5.88 -2.19
CA LEU A 208 -13.99 5.23 -3.10
C LEU A 208 -14.36 3.77 -3.38
N VAL A 209 -14.81 3.03 -2.37
CA VAL A 209 -15.35 1.68 -2.56
C VAL A 209 -16.57 1.70 -3.49
N GLN A 210 -17.46 2.68 -3.30
CA GLN A 210 -18.62 2.85 -4.18
C GLN A 210 -18.21 3.20 -5.61
N ALA A 211 -17.18 4.05 -5.79
CA ALA A 211 -16.66 4.38 -7.12
C ALA A 211 -16.13 3.14 -7.87
N VAL A 212 -15.45 2.21 -7.18
CA VAL A 212 -15.01 0.93 -7.77
C VAL A 212 -16.23 0.07 -8.22
N LYS A 213 -17.30 0.04 -7.43
CA LYS A 213 -18.55 -0.66 -7.79
C LYS A 213 -19.23 0.01 -8.98
N ASP A 214 -19.39 1.33 -8.96
CA ASP A 214 -20.01 2.10 -10.05
C ASP A 214 -19.23 1.96 -11.37
N ALA A 215 -17.90 1.81 -11.28
CA ALA A 215 -17.05 1.54 -12.44
C ALA A 215 -17.25 0.12 -13.01
N GLY A 216 -17.91 -0.77 -12.27
CA GLY A 216 -18.13 -2.17 -12.68
C GLY A 216 -16.87 -3.04 -12.61
N ILE A 217 -15.83 -2.62 -11.87
CA ILE A 217 -14.54 -3.31 -11.79
C ILE A 217 -14.30 -4.02 -10.44
N GLU A 218 -15.26 -4.03 -9.53
CA GLU A 218 -15.12 -4.59 -8.18
C GLU A 218 -14.57 -6.03 -8.17
N LYS A 219 -15.04 -6.87 -9.10
CA LYS A 219 -14.63 -8.29 -9.20
C LYS A 219 -13.22 -8.51 -9.72
N GLU A 220 -12.55 -7.46 -10.18
CA GLU A 220 -11.21 -7.47 -10.75
C GLU A 220 -10.26 -6.51 -10.01
N THR A 221 -10.73 -5.89 -8.91
CA THR A 221 -10.00 -4.86 -8.15
C THR A 221 -9.59 -5.38 -6.78
N ILE A 222 -8.32 -5.17 -6.43
CA ILE A 222 -7.85 -5.18 -5.06
C ILE A 222 -7.96 -3.76 -4.51
N PHE A 223 -8.67 -3.61 -3.40
CA PHE A 223 -8.82 -2.35 -2.69
C PHE A 223 -8.02 -2.41 -1.39
N VAL A 224 -7.15 -1.44 -1.16
CA VAL A 224 -6.26 -1.37 0.00
C VAL A 224 -6.44 -0.05 0.72
N VAL A 225 -6.51 -0.11 2.06
CA VAL A 225 -6.44 1.06 2.95
C VAL A 225 -5.23 0.88 3.86
N THR A 226 -4.40 1.92 3.97
CA THR A 226 -3.21 1.93 4.81
C THR A 226 -2.85 3.36 5.24
N ALA A 227 -1.75 3.51 5.96
CA ALA A 227 -1.15 4.76 6.39
C ALA A 227 0.37 4.68 6.29
N ASP A 228 1.03 5.78 6.51
CA ASP A 228 2.49 5.88 6.55
C ASP A 228 3.04 5.91 7.98
N HIS A 229 2.33 6.49 8.92
CA HIS A 229 2.62 6.52 10.36
C HIS A 229 1.34 6.76 11.18
N GLY A 230 1.45 6.67 12.47
CA GLY A 230 0.48 7.24 13.41
C GLY A 230 1.08 8.47 14.08
N GLY A 231 0.68 8.76 15.33
CA GLY A 231 1.21 9.91 16.03
C GLY A 231 0.92 9.88 17.53
N VAL A 232 1.56 10.78 18.24
CA VAL A 232 1.39 11.00 19.68
C VAL A 232 1.41 12.50 19.97
N ASP A 233 0.56 12.96 20.88
CA ASP A 233 0.37 14.38 21.16
C ASP A 233 0.14 15.16 19.84
N LYS A 234 0.99 16.12 19.51
CA LYS A 234 0.91 16.93 18.28
C LYS A 234 2.01 16.59 17.27
N GLY A 235 2.51 15.35 17.25
CA GLY A 235 3.61 15.01 16.36
C GLY A 235 3.78 13.52 16.12
N HIS A 236 4.78 13.23 15.33
CA HIS A 236 5.22 11.90 14.93
C HIS A 236 6.73 11.92 14.61
N GLY A 237 7.29 10.84 14.08
CA GLY A 237 8.73 10.73 13.76
C GLY A 237 9.50 9.92 14.81
N GLY A 238 8.87 9.65 15.93
CA GLY A 238 9.47 8.90 17.04
C GLY A 238 9.30 7.37 16.89
N LYS A 239 9.39 6.67 18.02
CA LYS A 239 9.49 5.22 18.08
C LYS A 239 8.42 4.55 18.95
N SER A 240 7.43 5.29 19.41
CA SER A 240 6.31 4.72 20.16
C SER A 240 5.44 3.85 19.25
N LEU A 241 4.75 2.85 19.81
CA LEU A 241 3.83 2.02 19.04
C LEU A 241 2.72 2.85 18.38
N ALA A 242 2.30 3.94 19.03
CA ALA A 242 1.30 4.83 18.47
C ALA A 242 1.77 5.52 17.18
N GLU A 243 3.09 5.76 17.03
CA GLU A 243 3.67 6.36 15.85
C GLU A 243 4.03 5.33 14.77
N VAL A 244 4.50 4.13 15.18
CA VAL A 244 5.06 3.16 14.24
C VAL A 244 4.12 2.02 13.84
N GLU A 245 2.94 1.89 14.45
CA GLU A 245 1.94 0.89 14.01
C GLU A 245 0.85 1.54 13.16
N ILE A 246 0.71 1.02 11.94
CA ILE A 246 -0.25 1.47 10.95
C ILE A 246 -1.23 0.35 10.56
N PRO A 247 -2.45 0.68 10.10
CA PRO A 247 -3.35 -0.31 9.55
C PRO A 247 -2.93 -0.74 8.15
N PHE A 248 -3.21 -1.98 7.84
CA PHE A 248 -3.27 -2.52 6.49
C PHE A 248 -4.56 -3.31 6.35
N VAL A 249 -5.43 -2.88 5.46
CA VAL A 249 -6.70 -3.55 5.17
C VAL A 249 -6.80 -3.78 3.68
N MET A 250 -7.04 -5.01 3.26
CA MET A 250 -7.10 -5.38 1.85
C MET A 250 -8.33 -6.24 1.57
N THR A 251 -9.06 -5.88 0.50
CA THR A 251 -10.20 -6.66 -0.01
C THR A 251 -10.09 -6.86 -1.51
N GLY A 252 -10.81 -7.85 -2.03
CA GLY A 252 -10.90 -8.10 -3.46
C GLY A 252 -10.87 -9.59 -3.80
N PRO A 253 -10.78 -9.92 -5.10
CA PRO A 253 -10.78 -11.30 -5.54
C PRO A 253 -9.59 -12.08 -4.97
N GLY A 254 -9.89 -13.23 -4.35
CA GLY A 254 -8.89 -14.11 -3.77
C GLY A 254 -8.38 -13.72 -2.39
N VAL A 255 -8.79 -12.57 -1.85
CA VAL A 255 -8.43 -12.17 -0.48
C VAL A 255 -9.31 -12.92 0.53
N PRO A 256 -8.74 -13.62 1.52
CA PRO A 256 -9.50 -14.28 2.57
C PRO A 256 -10.33 -13.28 3.37
N LYS A 257 -11.58 -13.63 3.68
CA LYS A 257 -12.51 -12.77 4.43
C LYS A 257 -12.33 -12.97 5.94
N GLY A 258 -12.45 -11.86 6.69
CA GLY A 258 -12.33 -11.85 8.15
C GLY A 258 -10.99 -12.38 8.65
N ASN A 259 -9.96 -12.30 7.83
CA ASN A 259 -8.65 -12.86 8.13
C ASN A 259 -7.74 -11.80 8.76
N GLN A 260 -7.36 -12.02 10.00
CA GLN A 260 -6.29 -11.27 10.64
C GLN A 260 -4.94 -11.78 10.16
N ILE A 261 -4.07 -10.90 9.73
CA ILE A 261 -2.72 -11.22 9.27
C ILE A 261 -1.80 -11.18 10.49
N ASP A 262 -1.41 -12.37 10.98
CA ASP A 262 -0.52 -12.51 12.14
C ASP A 262 0.96 -12.48 11.75
N GLN A 263 1.26 -12.57 10.45
CA GLN A 263 2.62 -12.47 9.95
C GLN A 263 3.16 -11.06 10.23
N PRO A 264 4.37 -10.93 10.81
CA PRO A 264 5.02 -9.63 10.93
C PRO A 264 5.16 -8.94 9.57
N MET A 265 4.79 -7.67 9.52
CA MET A 265 4.81 -6.86 8.31
C MET A 265 5.52 -5.53 8.57
N MET A 266 6.28 -5.10 7.58
CA MET A 266 6.83 -3.75 7.50
C MET A 266 6.11 -2.96 6.41
N VAL A 267 6.11 -1.64 6.53
CA VAL A 267 5.53 -0.73 5.53
C VAL A 267 6.05 -1.03 4.11
N TYR A 268 7.30 -1.38 3.97
CA TYR A 268 7.92 -1.73 2.69
C TYR A 268 7.52 -3.11 2.13
N ASP A 269 6.71 -3.91 2.83
CA ASP A 269 6.13 -5.17 2.31
C ASP A 269 4.85 -4.92 1.50
N ILE A 270 4.24 -3.74 1.68
CA ILE A 270 2.97 -3.38 1.03
C ILE A 270 3.16 -3.29 -0.49
N GLY A 271 4.10 -2.48 -0.95
CA GLY A 271 4.38 -2.33 -2.39
C GLY A 271 4.69 -3.65 -3.10
N PRO A 272 5.64 -4.47 -2.60
CA PRO A 272 5.90 -5.82 -3.09
C PRO A 272 4.67 -6.73 -3.16
N THR A 273 3.76 -6.64 -2.16
CA THR A 273 2.51 -7.41 -2.18
C THR A 273 1.61 -7.01 -3.34
N LEU A 274 1.42 -5.71 -3.57
CA LEU A 274 0.59 -5.20 -4.67
C LEU A 274 1.20 -5.52 -6.04
N THR A 275 2.52 -5.41 -6.16
CA THR A 275 3.27 -5.78 -7.36
C THR A 275 3.07 -7.26 -7.70
N TRP A 276 3.19 -8.14 -6.70
CA TRP A 276 2.96 -9.57 -6.87
C TRP A 276 1.53 -9.89 -7.27
N LEU A 277 0.52 -9.22 -6.68
CA LEU A 277 -0.90 -9.40 -7.03
C LEU A 277 -1.18 -9.02 -8.48
N LEU A 278 -0.48 -8.03 -9.03
CA LEU A 278 -0.54 -7.65 -10.44
C LEU A 278 0.34 -8.55 -11.36
N GLY A 279 0.94 -9.61 -10.80
CA GLY A 279 1.73 -10.58 -11.54
C GLY A 279 3.10 -10.07 -11.98
N ALA A 280 3.58 -8.97 -11.41
CA ALA A 280 4.91 -8.44 -11.70
C ALA A 280 5.98 -9.03 -10.77
N ALA A 281 7.21 -9.13 -11.28
CA ALA A 281 8.35 -9.55 -10.48
C ALA A 281 8.75 -8.47 -9.47
N GLN A 282 9.37 -8.90 -8.38
CA GLN A 282 9.97 -8.00 -7.42
C GLN A 282 11.26 -7.41 -8.00
N GLU A 283 11.56 -6.17 -7.66
CA GLU A 283 12.87 -5.59 -7.98
C GLU A 283 13.94 -6.19 -7.06
N ASP A 284 15.09 -6.54 -7.59
CA ASP A 284 16.19 -7.20 -6.86
C ASP A 284 16.71 -6.39 -5.67
N VAL A 285 16.58 -5.06 -5.78
CA VAL A 285 17.02 -4.13 -4.74
C VAL A 285 16.02 -3.97 -3.60
N TRP A 286 14.81 -4.48 -3.74
CA TRP A 286 13.82 -4.41 -2.67
C TRP A 286 14.16 -5.34 -1.51
N ARG A 287 13.71 -4.98 -0.32
CA ARG A 287 13.83 -5.81 0.91
C ARG A 287 12.48 -6.29 1.39
N GLY A 288 11.44 -5.57 1.04
CA GLY A 288 10.07 -5.99 1.25
C GLY A 288 9.74 -7.26 0.48
N LYS A 289 8.80 -8.03 1.02
CA LYS A 289 8.35 -9.30 0.43
C LYS A 289 6.83 -9.36 0.39
N PRO A 290 6.25 -10.03 -0.63
CA PRO A 290 4.81 -10.26 -0.65
C PRO A 290 4.32 -10.98 0.60
N ILE A 291 3.16 -10.59 1.09
CA ILE A 291 2.53 -11.16 2.28
C ILE A 291 2.09 -12.60 1.97
N LYS A 292 2.62 -13.57 2.70
CA LYS A 292 2.38 -15.00 2.45
C LYS A 292 0.93 -15.42 2.68
N ALA A 293 0.18 -14.71 3.50
CA ALA A 293 -1.24 -14.99 3.76
C ALA A 293 -2.11 -15.06 2.49
N PHE A 294 -1.63 -14.52 1.37
CA PHE A 294 -2.29 -14.53 0.06
C PHE A 294 -1.67 -15.53 -0.92
N GLN A 295 -0.65 -16.28 -0.52
CA GLN A 295 0.08 -17.24 -1.34
C GLN A 295 -0.44 -18.66 -1.14
N LYS A 296 -1.76 -18.91 -1.20
CA LYS A 296 -2.31 -20.27 -1.14
C LYS A 296 -2.33 -20.94 -2.50
#